data_456dac425a5b216ca65960456352baef
#
_entry.id   456dac425a5b216ca65960456352baef
#
_cell.length_a   1.000
_cell.length_b   1.000
_cell.length_c   1.000
_cell.angle_alpha   90.00
_cell.angle_beta   90.00
_cell.angle_gamma   90.00
#
_symmetry.space_group_name_H-M   'P 1'
#
loop_
_entity.id
_entity.type
_entity.pdbx_description
1 polymer ?
#
loop_
_entity_poly.entity_id
_entity_poly.type
_entity_poly.pdbx_seq_one_letter_code
_entity_poly.pdbx_strand_id
1 'polypeptide(L)'
;ALLALGALGALGVAVAGQARGAGMGGMAGMPGMGGMAGMDMGQSQPTAAAPGVGVFSRALLIPPELHGQPRDGVLHYALRMAPGRSMLVDGLQTATWGYNGAVLGPTLRVPRGKAVQIDLNNALDQSTTLHWHGAHVPGEMDGGPQSLIAPGGQRRVHFTLQQPAGSLWYHPHPDTRTGPHVYAGLGGLFLVDDPADQHLGLPQQYGVDDIPL
;
A
#
# COMPACT_ATOMS: atom_id res chain seq x y z
N ALA A 1 -33.18 27.31 -30.82
CA ALA A 1 -33.13 26.82 -32.21
C ALA A 1 -32.10 25.71 -32.36
N LEU A 2 -32.59 24.56 -32.81
CA LEU A 2 -31.96 23.43 -33.53
C LEU A 2 -30.70 22.78 -32.91
N LEU A 3 -30.79 21.57 -32.42
CA LEU A 3 -30.80 20.23 -33.05
C LEU A 3 -29.49 19.87 -33.76
N ALA A 4 -28.78 18.86 -33.25
CA ALA A 4 -28.33 17.72 -34.04
C ALA A 4 -27.95 16.52 -33.11
N LEU A 5 -28.70 15.42 -33.29
CA LEU A 5 -28.37 14.05 -32.90
C LEU A 5 -27.16 13.56 -33.71
N GLY A 6 -26.32 12.75 -33.10
CA GLY A 6 -25.33 11.93 -33.76
C GLY A 6 -25.07 10.66 -32.99
N ALA A 7 -25.83 9.60 -33.27
CA ALA A 7 -25.55 8.24 -32.85
C ALA A 7 -24.57 7.58 -33.85
N LEU A 8 -23.53 6.92 -33.35
CA LEU A 8 -22.67 5.94 -34.05
C LEU A 8 -22.06 5.12 -32.93
N GLY A 9 -22.34 3.84 -32.70
CA GLY A 9 -22.13 2.76 -33.65
C GLY A 9 -21.02 1.90 -33.04
N ALA A 10 -21.42 0.87 -32.23
CA ALA A 10 -20.55 -0.16 -31.70
C ALA A 10 -19.98 -0.99 -32.85
N LEU A 11 -18.65 -1.14 -32.87
CA LEU A 11 -17.97 -2.19 -33.64
C LEU A 11 -16.98 -2.89 -32.71
N GLY A 12 -17.41 -4.04 -32.23
CA GLY A 12 -16.54 -5.00 -31.58
C GLY A 12 -15.67 -5.69 -32.61
N VAL A 13 -14.35 -5.64 -32.42
CA VAL A 13 -13.40 -6.48 -33.14
C VAL A 13 -12.79 -7.45 -32.14
N ALA A 14 -13.26 -8.69 -32.20
CA ALA A 14 -12.59 -9.81 -31.55
C ALA A 14 -11.40 -10.21 -32.42
N VAL A 15 -10.18 -10.06 -31.94
CA VAL A 15 -8.97 -10.61 -32.54
C VAL A 15 -8.57 -11.86 -31.78
N ALA A 16 -8.92 -13.01 -32.34
CA ALA A 16 -8.36 -14.29 -31.92
C ALA A 16 -6.96 -14.43 -32.54
N GLY A 17 -5.92 -14.19 -31.76
CA GLY A 17 -4.53 -14.43 -32.16
C GLY A 17 -4.11 -15.87 -31.86
N GLN A 18 -4.05 -16.73 -32.87
CA GLN A 18 -3.35 -18.03 -32.81
C GLN A 18 -1.85 -17.79 -32.88
N ALA A 19 -1.13 -18.06 -31.80
CA ALA A 19 0.32 -18.14 -31.80
C ALA A 19 0.75 -19.43 -32.49
N ARG A 20 1.28 -19.33 -33.70
CA ARG A 20 2.02 -20.39 -34.38
C ARG A 20 3.45 -20.38 -33.86
N GLY A 21 3.88 -21.47 -33.27
CA GLY A 21 5.26 -21.69 -32.88
C GLY A 21 6.18 -21.70 -34.12
N ALA A 22 7.13 -20.81 -34.17
CA ALA A 22 8.24 -20.84 -35.12
C ALA A 22 9.37 -21.66 -34.48
N GLY A 23 9.64 -22.83 -35.03
CA GLY A 23 10.80 -23.63 -34.70
C GLY A 23 12.08 -22.90 -35.11
N MET A 24 12.99 -22.69 -34.19
CA MET A 24 14.33 -22.21 -34.45
C MET A 24 15.19 -23.38 -34.89
N GLY A 25 15.67 -23.27 -36.14
CA GLY A 25 16.61 -24.19 -36.75
C GLY A 25 17.96 -24.20 -36.05
N GLY A 26 18.57 -25.36 -36.05
CA GLY A 26 19.82 -25.64 -35.39
C GLY A 26 20.99 -24.79 -35.83
N MET A 27 21.75 -24.31 -34.89
CA MET A 27 23.14 -23.88 -35.09
C MET A 27 24.07 -25.06 -34.78
N ALA A 28 24.51 -25.74 -35.78
CA ALA A 28 25.64 -26.65 -35.74
C ALA A 28 26.94 -25.82 -35.82
N GLY A 29 27.84 -26.07 -34.88
CA GLY A 29 29.26 -25.71 -35.07
C GLY A 29 29.89 -24.78 -34.06
N MET A 30 30.12 -25.23 -32.82
CA MET A 30 31.24 -24.80 -32.00
C MET A 30 31.96 -26.01 -31.42
N PRO A 31 33.23 -26.30 -31.82
CA PRO A 31 34.01 -27.35 -31.18
C PRO A 31 34.67 -26.81 -29.91
N GLY A 32 34.45 -27.46 -28.79
CA GLY A 32 35.26 -27.26 -27.58
C GLY A 32 34.55 -27.00 -26.28
N MET A 33 33.66 -27.85 -25.84
CA MET A 33 33.34 -28.03 -24.42
C MET A 33 32.95 -29.52 -24.19
N GLY A 34 33.95 -30.36 -24.22
CA GLY A 34 33.87 -31.71 -23.69
C GLY A 34 34.02 -31.65 -22.16
N GLY A 35 33.09 -32.25 -21.43
CA GLY A 35 33.33 -32.64 -20.05
C GLY A 35 32.53 -31.94 -18.99
N MET A 36 31.19 -32.08 -18.96
CA MET A 36 30.37 -32.08 -17.73
C MET A 36 29.23 -33.10 -17.88
N ALA A 37 29.58 -34.33 -18.10
CA ALA A 37 28.70 -35.45 -17.85
C ALA A 37 28.93 -35.89 -16.39
N GLY A 38 27.94 -35.64 -15.52
CA GLY A 38 28.00 -36.20 -14.15
C GLY A 38 27.53 -35.25 -13.04
N MET A 39 26.65 -34.27 -13.30
CA MET A 39 25.83 -33.72 -12.23
C MET A 39 24.45 -34.38 -12.29
N ASP A 40 24.32 -35.44 -11.49
CA ASP A 40 23.03 -35.95 -11.10
C ASP A 40 22.31 -34.85 -10.33
N MET A 41 21.54 -34.05 -11.03
CA MET A 41 20.55 -33.15 -10.43
C MET A 41 19.46 -34.05 -9.88
N GLY A 42 19.77 -34.70 -8.77
CA GLY A 42 18.79 -35.41 -7.97
C GLY A 42 17.58 -34.48 -7.84
N GLN A 43 16.50 -34.89 -8.47
CA GLN A 43 15.18 -34.28 -8.27
C GLN A 43 14.77 -34.51 -6.83
N SER A 44 15.34 -33.73 -5.91
CA SER A 44 14.66 -33.43 -4.67
C SER A 44 13.45 -32.57 -5.06
N GLN A 45 12.37 -33.24 -5.42
CA GLN A 45 11.07 -32.62 -5.38
C GLN A 45 10.93 -32.03 -3.97
N PRO A 46 10.76 -30.74 -3.81
CA PRO A 46 10.29 -30.24 -2.55
C PRO A 46 8.89 -30.85 -2.40
N THR A 47 8.78 -31.87 -1.57
CA THR A 47 7.52 -32.21 -0.94
C THR A 47 7.21 -31.05 0.02
N ALA A 48 6.95 -29.86 -0.52
CA ALA A 48 6.11 -28.91 0.15
C ALA A 48 4.76 -29.64 0.22
N ALA A 49 4.50 -30.27 1.34
CA ALA A 49 3.12 -30.54 1.74
C ALA A 49 2.39 -29.24 1.43
N ALA A 50 1.39 -29.32 0.56
CA ALA A 50 0.45 -28.20 0.40
C ALA A 50 0.14 -27.76 1.83
N PRO A 51 0.32 -26.48 2.20
CA PRO A 51 -0.01 -26.06 3.54
C PRO A 51 -1.41 -26.55 3.75
N GLY A 52 -1.56 -27.56 4.61
CA GLY A 52 -2.87 -28.05 5.00
C GLY A 52 -3.62 -26.80 5.36
N VAL A 53 -4.86 -26.64 4.91
CA VAL A 53 -5.68 -25.46 5.22
C VAL A 53 -5.52 -25.25 6.71
N GLY A 54 -4.56 -24.37 7.07
CA GLY A 54 -4.19 -24.17 8.46
C GLY A 54 -5.45 -23.71 9.17
N VAL A 55 -5.77 -24.32 10.28
CA VAL A 55 -6.87 -23.82 11.10
C VAL A 55 -6.47 -22.41 11.47
N PHE A 56 -7.14 -21.42 10.86
CA PHE A 56 -6.95 -20.01 11.22
C PHE A 56 -7.47 -19.84 12.66
N SER A 57 -6.56 -19.97 13.61
CA SER A 57 -6.88 -19.91 15.06
C SER A 57 -6.67 -18.53 15.67
N ARG A 58 -6.07 -17.59 14.90
CA ARG A 58 -5.82 -16.23 15.36
C ARG A 58 -6.89 -15.29 14.81
N ALA A 59 -7.37 -14.41 15.67
CA ALA A 59 -8.24 -13.33 15.23
C ALA A 59 -7.48 -12.42 14.25
N LEU A 60 -8.19 -11.95 13.23
CA LEU A 60 -7.66 -10.92 12.33
C LEU A 60 -7.37 -9.65 13.13
N LEU A 61 -6.14 -9.18 13.07
CA LEU A 61 -5.74 -7.92 13.68
C LEU A 61 -6.15 -6.77 12.76
N ILE A 62 -7.14 -6.01 13.18
CA ILE A 62 -7.63 -4.85 12.45
C ILE A 62 -6.96 -3.60 13.01
N PRO A 63 -6.29 -2.76 12.18
CA PRO A 63 -5.71 -1.51 12.63
C PRO A 63 -6.78 -0.62 13.27
N PRO A 64 -6.50 0.05 14.40
CA PRO A 64 -7.48 0.96 14.99
C PRO A 64 -7.73 2.16 14.07
N GLU A 65 -8.95 2.70 14.07
CA GLU A 65 -9.20 4.01 13.47
C GLU A 65 -8.60 5.12 14.33
N LEU A 66 -7.92 6.06 13.69
CA LEU A 66 -7.49 7.31 14.31
C LEU A 66 -8.41 8.43 13.85
N HIS A 67 -9.21 8.91 14.76
CA HIS A 67 -10.14 10.01 14.49
C HIS A 67 -9.45 11.36 14.69
N GLY A 68 -9.62 12.27 13.73
CA GLY A 68 -9.12 13.64 13.82
C GLY A 68 -9.81 14.41 14.95
N GLN A 69 -9.04 15.14 15.73
CA GLN A 69 -9.56 16.02 16.78
C GLN A 69 -10.00 17.34 16.15
N PRO A 70 -11.30 17.70 16.17
CA PRO A 70 -11.77 18.95 15.57
C PRO A 70 -11.32 20.16 16.40
N ARG A 71 -10.67 21.11 15.73
CA ARG A 71 -10.29 22.42 16.29
C ARG A 71 -10.43 23.46 15.19
N ASP A 72 -11.17 24.53 15.43
CA ASP A 72 -11.38 25.65 14.51
C ASP A 72 -11.74 25.20 13.07
N GLY A 73 -12.58 24.16 12.94
CA GLY A 73 -13.02 23.63 11.65
C GLY A 73 -12.04 22.71 10.94
N VAL A 74 -10.86 22.47 11.50
CA VAL A 74 -9.80 21.58 11.00
C VAL A 74 -9.76 20.29 11.82
N LEU A 75 -9.56 19.16 11.17
CA LEU A 75 -9.30 17.86 11.83
C LEU A 75 -7.80 17.68 12.06
N HIS A 76 -7.41 17.54 13.31
CA HIS A 76 -6.02 17.38 13.71
C HIS A 76 -5.70 15.92 14.01
N TYR A 77 -4.61 15.44 13.42
CA TYR A 77 -4.05 14.11 13.64
C TYR A 77 -2.60 14.22 14.08
N ALA A 78 -2.10 13.18 14.74
CA ALA A 78 -0.69 13.06 15.07
C ALA A 78 -0.20 11.64 14.76
N LEU A 79 0.89 11.53 14.02
CA LEU A 79 1.54 10.26 13.69
C LEU A 79 3.01 10.31 14.13
N ARG A 80 3.39 9.32 14.93
CA ARG A 80 4.76 9.13 15.39
C ARG A 80 5.31 7.86 14.77
N MET A 81 6.34 7.99 13.94
CA MET A 81 7.11 6.89 13.38
C MET A 81 8.14 6.42 14.40
N ALA A 82 8.10 5.17 14.79
CA ALA A 82 8.99 4.65 15.83
C ALA A 82 9.35 3.18 15.60
N PRO A 83 10.53 2.73 16.11
CA PRO A 83 10.84 1.32 16.15
C PRO A 83 9.93 0.60 17.13
N GLY A 84 9.64 -0.67 16.83
CA GLY A 84 8.81 -1.55 17.63
C GLY A 84 9.27 -3.01 17.55
N ARG A 85 8.51 -3.87 18.16
CA ARG A 85 8.65 -5.33 18.04
C ARG A 85 7.27 -5.95 17.94
N SER A 86 7.13 -6.89 17.01
CA SER A 86 5.84 -7.55 16.75
C SER A 86 6.03 -9.06 16.60
N MET A 87 5.06 -9.82 17.06
CA MET A 87 5.01 -11.26 16.87
C MET A 87 4.21 -11.55 15.60
N LEU A 88 4.87 -11.48 14.44
CA LEU A 88 4.26 -11.78 13.14
C LEU A 88 4.07 -13.30 12.93
N VAL A 89 4.98 -14.08 13.50
CA VAL A 89 4.92 -15.55 13.56
C VAL A 89 4.96 -15.96 15.03
N ASP A 90 4.20 -16.99 15.39
CA ASP A 90 4.11 -17.46 16.76
C ASP A 90 5.49 -17.80 17.35
N GLY A 91 5.75 -17.28 18.54
CA GLY A 91 7.00 -17.47 19.26
C GLY A 91 8.19 -16.65 18.73
N LEU A 92 8.04 -15.91 17.62
CA LEU A 92 9.13 -15.14 17.02
C LEU A 92 8.89 -13.62 17.14
N GLN A 93 9.74 -12.95 17.92
CA GLN A 93 9.75 -11.49 18.02
C GLN A 93 10.55 -10.88 16.87
N THR A 94 9.87 -10.16 15.99
CA THR A 94 10.44 -9.45 14.84
C THR A 94 10.62 -7.98 15.16
N ALA A 95 11.78 -7.40 14.84
CA ALA A 95 11.98 -5.96 14.88
C ALA A 95 11.14 -5.33 13.76
N THR A 96 10.31 -4.37 14.12
CA THR A 96 9.37 -3.70 13.22
C THR A 96 9.39 -2.19 13.43
N TRP A 97 8.79 -1.45 12.53
CA TRP A 97 8.49 -0.04 12.70
C TRP A 97 6.99 0.19 12.55
N GLY A 98 6.48 1.24 13.20
CA GLY A 98 5.06 1.56 13.08
C GLY A 98 4.77 3.05 13.29
N TYR A 99 3.55 3.42 12.92
CA TYR A 99 2.98 4.73 13.25
C TYR A 99 2.06 4.57 14.46
N ASN A 100 2.38 5.24 15.55
CA ASN A 100 1.63 5.17 16.82
C ASN A 100 1.50 3.75 17.42
N GLY A 101 2.23 2.79 16.90
CA GLY A 101 2.20 1.38 17.30
C GLY A 101 3.50 0.68 16.98
N ALA A 102 3.54 -0.64 17.21
CA ALA A 102 4.73 -1.46 16.99
C ALA A 102 4.96 -1.81 15.52
N VAL A 103 3.89 -1.94 14.75
CA VAL A 103 3.91 -2.27 13.31
C VAL A 103 2.69 -1.64 12.64
N LEU A 104 2.82 -1.27 11.38
CA LEU A 104 1.81 -0.56 10.61
C LEU A 104 1.40 0.77 11.27
N GLY A 105 0.29 1.30 10.85
CA GLY A 105 -0.30 2.52 11.39
C GLY A 105 -1.81 2.39 11.52
N PRO A 106 -2.43 3.29 12.28
CA PRO A 106 -3.87 3.37 12.37
C PRO A 106 -4.50 3.72 11.02
N THR A 107 -5.72 3.32 10.80
CA THR A 107 -6.51 3.80 9.67
C THR A 107 -6.92 5.24 9.91
N LEU A 108 -6.50 6.14 9.05
CA LEU A 108 -6.99 7.51 9.02
C LEU A 108 -8.28 7.57 8.20
N ARG A 109 -9.30 8.21 8.73
CA ARG A 109 -10.55 8.42 8.00
C ARG A 109 -10.86 9.92 7.95
N VAL A 110 -11.00 10.46 6.74
CA VAL A 110 -11.17 11.90 6.50
C VAL A 110 -12.38 12.13 5.60
N PRO A 111 -13.36 12.91 6.03
CA PRO A 111 -14.47 13.29 5.17
C PRO A 111 -14.00 14.21 4.03
N ARG A 112 -14.50 13.98 2.83
CA ARG A 112 -14.30 14.86 1.67
C ARG A 112 -14.64 16.31 2.02
N GLY A 113 -13.84 17.24 1.56
CA GLY A 113 -14.02 18.68 1.79
C GLY A 113 -13.60 19.19 3.16
N LYS A 114 -13.18 18.31 4.08
CA LYS A 114 -12.65 18.73 5.38
C LYS A 114 -11.18 19.10 5.29
N ALA A 115 -10.82 20.21 5.89
CA ALA A 115 -9.43 20.56 6.11
C ALA A 115 -8.83 19.66 7.19
N VAL A 116 -7.62 19.18 6.93
CA VAL A 116 -6.87 18.34 7.89
C VAL A 116 -5.51 18.96 8.16
N GLN A 117 -5.03 18.77 9.37
CA GLN A 117 -3.66 19.02 9.78
C GLN A 117 -3.10 17.75 10.40
N ILE A 118 -1.92 17.35 9.98
CA ILE A 118 -1.28 16.13 10.49
C ILE A 118 0.11 16.49 10.98
N ASP A 119 0.36 16.28 12.26
CA ASP A 119 1.65 16.45 12.90
C ASP A 119 2.42 15.13 12.83
N LEU A 120 3.57 15.14 12.17
CA LEU A 120 4.47 14.00 11.98
C LEU A 120 5.66 14.13 12.90
N ASN A 121 5.99 13.04 13.62
CA ASN A 121 7.18 12.97 14.47
C ASN A 121 8.02 11.75 14.09
N ASN A 122 9.28 11.97 13.71
CA ASN A 122 10.21 10.88 13.38
C ASN A 122 11.04 10.51 14.60
N ALA A 123 10.70 9.40 15.23
CA ALA A 123 11.48 8.82 16.34
C ALA A 123 12.33 7.62 15.90
N LEU A 124 12.55 7.45 14.60
CA LEU A 124 13.53 6.50 14.06
C LEU A 124 14.94 7.08 14.14
N ASP A 125 15.94 6.24 13.99
CA ASP A 125 17.35 6.60 13.93
C ASP A 125 17.82 7.04 12.53
N GLN A 126 16.92 7.08 11.56
CA GLN A 126 17.18 7.49 10.18
C GLN A 126 16.09 8.42 9.65
N SER A 127 16.48 9.23 8.65
CA SER A 127 15.54 10.13 7.97
C SER A 127 14.46 9.34 7.23
N THR A 128 13.24 9.85 7.26
CA THR A 128 12.09 9.26 6.55
C THR A 128 11.18 10.36 6.01
N THR A 129 10.13 9.96 5.30
CA THR A 129 9.04 10.85 4.86
C THR A 129 7.71 10.21 5.21
N LEU A 130 6.61 10.87 4.88
CA LEU A 130 5.29 10.26 4.85
C LEU A 130 4.54 10.80 3.63
N HIS A 131 4.27 9.91 2.68
CA HIS A 131 3.57 10.16 1.43
C HIS A 131 2.12 9.67 1.52
N TRP A 132 1.22 10.44 0.92
CA TRP A 132 -0.23 10.17 0.84
C TRP A 132 -0.55 9.55 -0.51
N HIS A 133 -0.38 8.23 -0.63
CA HIS A 133 -0.50 7.53 -1.91
C HIS A 133 -1.92 7.59 -2.46
N GLY A 134 -2.06 8.22 -3.61
CA GLY A 134 -3.35 8.41 -4.30
C GLY A 134 -4.13 9.65 -3.86
N ALA A 135 -3.64 10.42 -2.87
CA ALA A 135 -4.29 11.65 -2.45
C ALA A 135 -3.95 12.81 -3.38
N HIS A 136 -4.95 13.59 -3.77
CA HIS A 136 -4.77 14.82 -4.53
C HIS A 136 -4.48 15.98 -3.56
N VAL A 137 -3.20 16.17 -3.24
CA VAL A 137 -2.72 17.20 -2.30
C VAL A 137 -1.65 18.08 -2.95
N PRO A 138 -1.41 19.30 -2.42
CA PRO A 138 -0.30 20.13 -2.89
C PRO A 138 1.04 19.39 -2.78
N GLY A 139 1.92 19.53 -3.79
CA GLY A 139 3.18 18.79 -3.87
C GLY A 139 4.11 18.97 -2.67
N GLU A 140 4.10 20.17 -2.05
CA GLU A 140 4.85 20.43 -0.82
C GLU A 140 4.29 19.68 0.40
N MET A 141 3.03 19.21 0.36
CA MET A 141 2.38 18.46 1.43
C MET A 141 2.33 16.95 1.14
N ASP A 142 2.69 16.54 -0.08
CA ASP A 142 2.58 15.16 -0.57
C ASP A 142 3.56 14.18 0.08
N GLY A 143 4.66 14.68 0.66
CA GLY A 143 5.59 13.83 1.40
C GLY A 143 6.51 12.96 0.55
N GLY A 144 6.78 13.37 -0.68
CA GLY A 144 7.75 12.72 -1.57
C GLY A 144 9.21 12.80 -1.05
N PRO A 145 10.20 12.34 -1.86
CA PRO A 145 11.60 12.20 -1.42
C PRO A 145 12.25 13.50 -0.90
N GLN A 146 11.80 14.65 -1.40
CA GLN A 146 12.27 15.98 -0.98
C GLN A 146 11.78 16.40 0.41
N SER A 147 10.85 15.66 0.99
CA SER A 147 10.17 16.02 2.25
C SER A 147 10.73 15.28 3.46
N LEU A 148 12.05 15.08 3.51
CA LEU A 148 12.72 14.33 4.57
C LEU A 148 12.47 14.92 5.96
N ILE A 149 12.19 14.05 6.92
CA ILE A 149 12.11 14.35 8.34
C ILE A 149 13.31 13.64 9.01
N ALA A 150 14.25 14.42 9.51
CA ALA A 150 15.44 13.88 10.17
C ALA A 150 15.09 13.10 11.44
N PRO A 151 16.00 12.25 11.96
CA PRO A 151 15.85 11.62 13.28
C PRO A 151 15.53 12.65 14.36
N GLY A 152 14.49 12.39 15.17
CA GLY A 152 14.00 13.35 16.17
C GLY A 152 13.24 14.55 15.62
N GLY A 153 13.19 14.69 14.29
CA GLY A 153 12.53 15.81 13.61
C GLY A 153 11.01 15.69 13.58
N GLN A 154 10.41 16.82 13.24
CA GLN A 154 8.96 16.96 13.11
C GLN A 154 8.61 17.66 11.81
N ARG A 155 7.44 17.35 11.25
CA ARG A 155 6.86 18.03 10.11
C ARG A 155 5.36 18.17 10.31
N ARG A 156 4.81 19.29 9.93
CA ARG A 156 3.37 19.53 9.87
C ARG A 156 2.94 19.60 8.43
N VAL A 157 1.91 18.85 8.08
CA VAL A 157 1.25 18.93 6.78
C VAL A 157 -0.21 19.34 6.96
N HIS A 158 -0.75 20.06 5.98
CA HIS A 158 -2.14 20.51 5.99
C HIS A 158 -2.69 20.54 4.56
N PHE A 159 -3.89 20.03 4.38
CA PHE A 159 -4.55 20.00 3.08
C PHE A 159 -6.06 19.78 3.24
N THR A 160 -6.78 19.92 2.13
CA THR A 160 -8.21 19.58 2.04
C THR A 160 -8.40 18.64 0.86
N LEU A 161 -8.94 17.46 1.11
CA LEU A 161 -9.23 16.49 0.06
C LEU A 161 -10.55 16.81 -0.62
N GLN A 162 -10.51 17.01 -1.95
CA GLN A 162 -11.70 17.25 -2.76
C GLN A 162 -12.07 16.05 -3.64
N GLN A 163 -11.21 15.04 -3.69
CA GLN A 163 -11.47 13.83 -4.46
C GLN A 163 -12.64 13.03 -3.87
N PRO A 164 -13.31 12.20 -4.70
CA PRO A 164 -14.37 11.29 -4.24
C PRO A 164 -13.87 10.32 -3.16
N ALA A 165 -14.81 9.62 -2.51
CA ALA A 165 -14.50 8.53 -1.60
C ALA A 165 -13.54 7.52 -2.24
N GLY A 166 -12.68 6.97 -1.41
CA GLY A 166 -11.69 5.99 -1.87
C GLY A 166 -10.84 5.44 -0.74
N SER A 167 -10.32 4.24 -0.99
CA SER A 167 -9.34 3.60 -0.13
C SER A 167 -7.94 3.92 -0.63
N LEU A 168 -7.26 4.76 0.11
CA LEU A 168 -5.89 5.19 -0.11
C LEU A 168 -5.01 4.60 0.99
N TRP A 169 -3.71 4.88 0.94
CA TRP A 169 -2.81 4.50 2.01
C TRP A 169 -1.70 5.53 2.19
N TYR A 170 -1.02 5.49 3.30
CA TYR A 170 0.13 6.35 3.57
C TYR A 170 1.36 5.51 3.91
N HIS A 171 2.51 5.93 3.44
CA HIS A 171 3.77 5.21 3.61
C HIS A 171 4.98 6.13 3.43
N PRO A 172 6.18 5.72 3.87
CA PRO A 172 7.40 6.47 3.61
C PRO A 172 7.75 6.48 2.12
N HIS A 173 8.34 7.58 1.66
CA HIS A 173 8.84 7.70 0.28
C HIS A 173 10.24 8.36 0.21
N PRO A 174 11.19 8.05 1.12
CA PRO A 174 12.54 8.57 0.99
C PRO A 174 13.24 7.91 -0.20
N ASP A 175 14.09 8.67 -0.90
CA ASP A 175 14.85 8.14 -2.02
C ASP A 175 15.68 6.92 -1.60
N THR A 176 15.69 5.88 -2.44
CA THR A 176 16.37 4.59 -2.26
C THR A 176 15.97 3.77 -1.03
N ARG A 177 15.11 4.28 -0.13
CA ARG A 177 14.75 3.64 1.14
C ARG A 177 13.26 3.36 1.32
N THR A 178 12.42 3.67 0.34
CA THR A 178 10.97 3.38 0.39
C THR A 178 10.69 1.91 0.71
N GLY A 179 11.27 0.99 -0.06
CA GLY A 179 11.05 -0.45 0.13
C GLY A 179 11.45 -0.96 1.52
N PRO A 180 12.68 -0.71 2.00
CA PRO A 180 13.10 -1.09 3.34
C PRO A 180 12.21 -0.53 4.47
N HIS A 181 11.78 0.73 4.38
CA HIS A 181 10.92 1.34 5.39
C HIS A 181 9.52 0.73 5.42
N VAL A 182 8.93 0.50 4.25
CA VAL A 182 7.62 -0.19 4.13
C VAL A 182 7.74 -1.63 4.61
N TYR A 183 8.80 -2.34 4.23
CA TYR A 183 9.04 -3.72 4.67
C TYR A 183 9.24 -3.82 6.20
N ALA A 184 9.82 -2.81 6.83
CA ALA A 184 9.94 -2.74 8.28
C ALA A 184 8.58 -2.55 8.99
N GLY A 185 7.53 -2.16 8.27
CA GLY A 185 6.17 -2.04 8.78
C GLY A 185 5.56 -0.64 8.73
N LEU A 186 6.20 0.33 8.07
CA LEU A 186 5.63 1.66 7.94
C LEU A 186 4.61 1.71 6.79
N GLY A 187 3.35 1.63 7.12
CA GLY A 187 2.22 1.74 6.20
C GLY A 187 0.91 1.83 6.98
N GLY A 188 -0.08 2.49 6.43
CA GLY A 188 -1.41 2.55 7.02
C GLY A 188 -2.46 2.99 6.01
N LEU A 189 -3.72 2.68 6.27
CA LEU A 189 -4.82 3.05 5.40
C LEU A 189 -5.23 4.51 5.60
N PHE A 190 -5.63 5.13 4.50
CA PHE A 190 -6.15 6.49 4.46
C PHE A 190 -7.46 6.49 3.68
N LEU A 191 -8.57 6.51 4.39
CA LEU A 191 -9.91 6.43 3.82
C LEU A 191 -10.48 7.83 3.65
N VAL A 192 -11.02 8.09 2.47
CA VAL A 192 -11.78 9.31 2.18
C VAL A 192 -13.26 8.94 2.17
N ASP A 193 -14.04 9.55 3.06
CA ASP A 193 -15.48 9.39 3.10
C ASP A 193 -16.16 10.49 2.29
N ASP A 194 -17.14 10.11 1.46
CA ASP A 194 -18.00 11.05 0.76
C ASP A 194 -19.46 10.82 1.15
N PRO A 195 -20.16 11.82 1.70
CA PRO A 195 -21.58 11.70 2.00
C PRO A 195 -22.43 11.29 0.79
N ALA A 196 -21.95 11.57 -0.42
CA ALA A 196 -22.63 11.16 -1.66
C ALA A 196 -22.71 9.63 -1.80
N ASP A 197 -21.84 8.87 -1.14
CA ASP A 197 -21.81 7.39 -1.27
C ASP A 197 -22.72 6.67 -0.26
N GLN A 198 -23.32 7.37 0.69
CA GLN A 198 -24.20 6.78 1.70
C GLN A 198 -25.39 6.00 1.12
N HIS A 199 -25.82 6.36 -0.09
CA HIS A 199 -26.93 5.69 -0.79
C HIS A 199 -26.54 4.37 -1.45
N LEU A 200 -25.25 4.03 -1.53
CA LEU A 200 -24.76 2.83 -2.22
C LEU A 200 -25.01 1.54 -1.43
N GLY A 201 -25.40 1.64 -0.15
CA GLY A 201 -25.64 0.47 0.69
C GLY A 201 -24.40 -0.40 0.93
N LEU A 202 -23.20 0.17 0.82
CA LEU A 202 -21.96 -0.52 1.10
C LEU A 202 -21.80 -0.78 2.60
N PRO A 203 -21.05 -1.82 2.98
CA PRO A 203 -20.64 -2.03 4.37
C PRO A 203 -19.96 -0.78 4.94
N GLN A 204 -20.27 -0.41 6.18
CA GLN A 204 -19.78 0.84 6.79
C GLN A 204 -19.30 0.66 8.23
N GLN A 205 -19.47 -0.53 8.80
CA GLN A 205 -19.05 -0.79 10.17
C GLN A 205 -17.61 -1.29 10.19
N TYR A 206 -16.68 -0.34 10.34
CA TYR A 206 -15.24 -0.62 10.38
C TYR A 206 -14.90 -1.73 11.36
N GLY A 207 -14.12 -2.70 10.90
CA GLY A 207 -13.73 -3.86 11.70
C GLY A 207 -14.78 -4.96 11.85
N VAL A 208 -15.98 -4.79 11.28
CA VAL A 208 -17.06 -5.76 11.33
C VAL A 208 -17.44 -6.24 9.93
N ASP A 209 -17.85 -5.33 9.06
CA ASP A 209 -18.22 -5.60 7.67
C ASP A 209 -17.43 -4.72 6.66
N ASP A 210 -16.76 -3.68 7.13
CA ASP A 210 -15.75 -2.89 6.42
C ASP A 210 -14.37 -3.24 7.01
N ILE A 211 -13.68 -4.23 6.43
CA ILE A 211 -12.48 -4.85 6.99
C ILE A 211 -11.26 -4.51 6.14
N PRO A 212 -10.27 -3.78 6.69
CA PRO A 212 -9.00 -3.52 6.02
C PRO A 212 -8.12 -4.78 6.00
N LEU A 213 -7.53 -5.08 4.86
CA LEU A 213 -6.62 -6.20 4.64
C LEU A 213 -5.29 -5.73 4.06
#